data_edca050af786dd4131113a1458f7085d
#
_entry.id   edca050af786dd4131113a1458f7085d
#
_cell.length_a   1.000
_cell.length_b   1.000
_cell.length_c   1.000
_cell.angle_alpha   90.00
_cell.angle_beta   90.00
_cell.angle_gamma   90.00
#
_symmetry.space_group_name_H-M   'P 1'
#
loop_
_entity.id
_entity.type
_entity.pdbx_description
1 polymer ?
#
loop_
_entity_poly.entity_id
_entity_poly.type
_entity_poly.pdbx_seq_one_letter_code
_entity_poly.pdbx_strand_id
1 'polypeptide(L)'
;MSKRIQIAVVTGGGHGIGRAICRRLSRDGIRVIVADLEAEAASIVAAEIDGTASVVDVSDEEAVLELIETTERDIGPVDLFVSNAGVGHGDADGNAASKRGGMNPIDDRWEQCWNVNVMAHVYAARALLPRMIERGGGYLVNVASAAGLLSQIGDAAYSASKHAAVAFAESLAITHGEQGIRVSVVCPQAVATRMIGIEDDAELTDGGFGGNDVDGILSPDEVANYIVDGMTEGRFMILPHPEVATYFQRKASDHDRWIAGMQRFRRQLMGEDG
;
A
#
# COMPACT_ATOMS: atom_id res chain seq x y z
N MET A 1 -10.41 13.92 22.31
CA MET A 1 -9.19 14.45 21.65
C MET A 1 -8.47 13.26 21.02
N SER A 2 -8.16 13.32 19.73
CA SER A 2 -7.36 12.28 19.06
C SER A 2 -6.00 12.18 19.72
N LYS A 3 -5.55 10.96 20.10
CA LYS A 3 -4.22 10.73 20.66
C LYS A 3 -3.15 11.18 19.65
N ARG A 4 -2.17 11.94 20.14
CA ARG A 4 -1.05 12.40 19.28
C ARG A 4 -0.20 11.19 18.90
N ILE A 5 0.08 11.02 17.61
CA ILE A 5 1.01 10.00 17.11
C ILE A 5 2.43 10.42 17.49
N GLN A 6 3.17 9.55 18.19
CA GLN A 6 4.55 9.75 18.60
C GLN A 6 5.49 8.74 17.95
N ILE A 7 5.03 7.50 17.78
CA ILE A 7 5.81 6.38 17.23
C ILE A 7 5.06 5.77 16.06
N ALA A 8 5.72 5.67 14.93
CA ALA A 8 5.20 5.06 13.71
C ALA A 8 6.12 3.95 13.20
N VAL A 9 5.52 2.85 12.74
CA VAL A 9 6.20 1.80 11.97
C VAL A 9 5.73 1.92 10.52
N VAL A 10 6.66 1.89 9.57
CA VAL A 10 6.36 1.91 8.12
C VAL A 10 7.04 0.71 7.47
N THR A 11 6.25 -0.22 6.92
CA THR A 11 6.78 -1.37 6.17
C THR A 11 7.03 -1.02 4.71
N GLY A 12 8.06 -1.63 4.08
CA GLY A 12 8.55 -1.20 2.77
C GLY A 12 9.08 0.22 2.83
N GLY A 13 9.70 0.59 3.96
CA GLY A 13 10.15 1.95 4.27
C GLY A 13 11.46 2.35 3.60
N GLY A 14 12.16 1.41 2.97
CA GLY A 14 13.44 1.65 2.30
C GLY A 14 13.34 2.35 0.96
N HIS A 15 12.18 2.26 0.27
CA HIS A 15 12.01 2.73 -1.10
C HIS A 15 10.68 3.43 -1.34
N GLY A 16 10.60 4.17 -2.45
CA GLY A 16 9.38 4.71 -3.03
C GLY A 16 8.44 5.40 -2.03
N ILE A 17 7.17 5.01 -2.03
CA ILE A 17 6.13 5.61 -1.17
C ILE A 17 6.48 5.43 0.31
N GLY A 18 6.97 4.26 0.73
CA GLY A 18 7.33 4.00 2.13
C GLY A 18 8.44 4.93 2.63
N ARG A 19 9.51 5.09 1.84
CA ARG A 19 10.60 6.04 2.11
C ARG A 19 10.09 7.47 2.25
N ALA A 20 9.22 7.89 1.34
CA ALA A 20 8.64 9.22 1.38
C ALA A 20 7.74 9.43 2.61
N ILE A 21 6.95 8.42 3.01
CA ILE A 21 6.16 8.45 4.24
C ILE A 21 7.07 8.58 5.47
N CYS A 22 8.16 7.80 5.54
CA CYS A 22 9.13 7.87 6.64
C CYS A 22 9.69 9.29 6.80
N ARG A 23 10.13 9.89 5.70
CA ARG A 23 10.64 11.27 5.65
C ARG A 23 9.57 12.29 6.09
N ARG A 24 8.35 12.15 5.61
CA ARG A 24 7.26 13.07 5.92
C ARG A 24 6.85 12.99 7.39
N LEU A 25 6.70 11.80 7.95
CA LEU A 25 6.35 11.61 9.37
C LEU A 25 7.45 12.13 10.31
N SER A 26 8.72 11.91 9.96
CA SER A 26 9.85 12.44 10.73
C SER A 26 9.87 13.97 10.74
N ARG A 27 9.60 14.64 9.61
CA ARG A 27 9.47 16.10 9.55
C ARG A 27 8.35 16.64 10.46
N ASP A 28 7.31 15.85 10.69
CA ASP A 28 6.22 16.18 11.62
C ASP A 28 6.56 15.85 13.09
N GLY A 29 7.80 15.42 13.36
CA GLY A 29 8.32 15.13 14.71
C GLY A 29 7.87 13.78 15.27
N ILE A 30 7.49 12.85 14.40
CA ILE A 30 7.14 11.47 14.75
C ILE A 30 8.41 10.61 14.68
N ARG A 31 8.67 9.80 15.70
CA ARG A 31 9.73 8.81 15.68
C ARG A 31 9.34 7.65 14.78
N VAL A 32 10.14 7.37 13.76
CA VAL A 32 9.81 6.39 12.71
C VAL A 32 10.71 5.17 12.80
N ILE A 33 10.09 4.00 12.76
CA ILE A 33 10.73 2.72 12.53
C ILE A 33 10.59 2.39 11.04
N VAL A 34 11.73 2.39 10.35
CA VAL A 34 11.84 2.06 8.94
C VAL A 34 12.02 0.55 8.82
N ALA A 35 10.94 -0.14 8.49
CA ALA A 35 10.91 -1.59 8.38
C ALA A 35 10.94 -1.99 6.90
N ASP A 36 11.92 -2.80 6.50
CA ASP A 36 12.06 -3.26 5.11
C ASP A 36 12.72 -4.65 5.06
N LEU A 37 12.53 -5.36 3.96
CA LEU A 37 13.24 -6.61 3.69
C LEU A 37 14.72 -6.35 3.39
N GLU A 38 15.02 -5.21 2.75
CA GLU A 38 16.36 -4.78 2.37
C GLU A 38 17.03 -4.00 3.53
N ALA A 39 17.92 -4.67 4.28
CA ALA A 39 18.60 -4.11 5.44
C ALA A 39 19.34 -2.80 5.15
N GLU A 40 20.01 -2.71 4.00
CA GLU A 40 20.77 -1.54 3.59
C GLU A 40 19.83 -0.35 3.31
N ALA A 41 18.75 -0.56 2.56
CA ALA A 41 17.78 0.46 2.26
C ALA A 41 17.09 1.01 3.52
N ALA A 42 16.67 0.12 4.43
CA ALA A 42 16.11 0.52 5.72
C ALA A 42 17.11 1.37 6.54
N SER A 43 18.39 0.97 6.56
CA SER A 43 19.43 1.67 7.32
C SER A 43 19.73 3.06 6.75
N ILE A 44 19.78 3.20 5.42
CA ILE A 44 19.99 4.47 4.75
C ILE A 44 18.88 5.45 5.12
N VAL A 45 17.62 5.03 4.96
CA VAL A 45 16.46 5.90 5.26
C VAL A 45 16.39 6.23 6.75
N ALA A 46 16.63 5.26 7.63
CA ALA A 46 16.65 5.50 9.07
C ALA A 46 17.71 6.54 9.47
N ALA A 47 18.91 6.46 8.88
CA ALA A 47 19.98 7.44 9.12
C ALA A 47 19.61 8.86 8.62
N GLU A 48 18.91 8.96 7.48
CA GLU A 48 18.45 10.26 6.93
C GLU A 48 17.49 10.99 7.88
N ILE A 49 16.67 10.24 8.65
CA ILE A 49 15.55 10.79 9.42
C ILE A 49 15.74 10.70 10.93
N ASP A 50 16.91 10.30 11.41
CA ASP A 50 17.19 9.98 12.83
C ASP A 50 16.16 8.96 13.39
N GLY A 51 15.80 7.99 12.55
CA GLY A 51 14.86 6.91 12.84
C GLY A 51 15.55 5.62 13.29
N THR A 52 14.80 4.54 13.32
CA THR A 52 15.32 3.20 13.64
C THR A 52 15.07 2.24 12.47
N ALA A 53 16.11 1.58 11.97
CA ALA A 53 15.96 0.55 10.94
C ALA A 53 15.55 -0.80 11.57
N SER A 54 14.70 -1.55 10.87
CA SER A 54 14.37 -2.92 11.22
C SER A 54 14.25 -3.76 9.95
N VAL A 55 14.87 -4.94 9.95
CA VAL A 55 14.76 -5.90 8.83
C VAL A 55 13.57 -6.80 9.10
N VAL A 56 12.64 -6.87 8.15
CA VAL A 56 11.43 -7.70 8.30
C VAL A 56 10.94 -8.22 6.96
N ASP A 57 10.66 -9.51 6.90
CA ASP A 57 9.81 -10.07 5.86
C ASP A 57 8.34 -10.00 6.34
N VAL A 58 7.55 -9.13 5.73
CA VAL A 58 6.15 -8.94 6.12
C VAL A 58 5.24 -10.11 5.77
N SER A 59 5.71 -11.06 4.93
CA SER A 59 5.00 -12.30 4.63
C SER A 59 5.09 -13.33 5.76
N ASP A 60 5.99 -13.11 6.72
CA ASP A 60 6.16 -13.94 7.91
C ASP A 60 5.47 -13.30 9.12
N GLU A 61 4.46 -13.99 9.68
CA GLU A 61 3.70 -13.52 10.83
C GLU A 61 4.56 -13.34 12.09
N GLU A 62 5.52 -14.27 12.31
CA GLU A 62 6.39 -14.22 13.48
C GLU A 62 7.35 -13.02 13.40
N ALA A 63 7.89 -12.74 12.20
CA ALA A 63 8.74 -11.58 11.97
C ALA A 63 7.98 -10.24 12.17
N VAL A 64 6.73 -10.15 11.74
CA VAL A 64 5.89 -8.96 11.98
C VAL A 64 5.59 -8.79 13.47
N LEU A 65 5.30 -9.89 14.18
CA LEU A 65 5.09 -9.86 15.63
C LEU A 65 6.35 -9.39 16.36
N GLU A 66 7.51 -9.93 16.02
CA GLU A 66 8.80 -9.56 16.62
C GLU A 66 9.15 -8.08 16.37
N LEU A 67 8.91 -7.56 15.15
CA LEU A 67 9.05 -6.14 14.85
C LEU A 67 8.25 -5.27 15.81
N ILE A 68 6.98 -5.61 16.02
CA ILE A 68 6.07 -4.85 16.90
C ILE A 68 6.51 -4.97 18.36
N GLU A 69 6.81 -6.17 18.83
CA GLU A 69 7.23 -6.42 20.22
C GLU A 69 8.55 -5.72 20.56
N THR A 70 9.51 -5.79 19.68
CA THR A 70 10.81 -5.13 19.83
C THR A 70 10.63 -3.61 19.84
N THR A 71 9.81 -3.07 18.91
CA THR A 71 9.50 -1.64 18.88
C THR A 71 8.86 -1.19 20.20
N GLU A 72 7.85 -1.90 20.67
CA GLU A 72 7.13 -1.51 21.89
C GLU A 72 7.98 -1.66 23.16
N ARG A 73 8.86 -2.66 23.21
CA ARG A 73 9.77 -2.89 24.34
C ARG A 73 10.88 -1.85 24.42
N ASP A 74 11.51 -1.53 23.29
CA ASP A 74 12.79 -0.78 23.28
C ASP A 74 12.57 0.72 22.98
N ILE A 75 11.46 1.08 22.34
CA ILE A 75 11.19 2.44 21.87
C ILE A 75 9.92 3.01 22.53
N GLY A 76 8.84 2.24 22.53
CA GLY A 76 7.56 2.61 23.10
C GLY A 76 6.37 2.18 22.23
N PRO A 77 5.14 2.47 22.70
CA PRO A 77 3.92 1.98 22.07
C PRO A 77 3.76 2.48 20.63
N VAL A 78 3.48 1.57 19.70
CA VAL A 78 3.23 1.89 18.29
C VAL A 78 1.89 2.61 18.16
N ASP A 79 1.89 3.92 17.90
CA ASP A 79 0.67 4.72 17.72
C ASP A 79 0.12 4.63 16.30
N LEU A 80 1.01 4.50 15.30
CA LEU A 80 0.71 4.40 13.88
C LEU A 80 1.46 3.22 13.26
N PHE A 81 0.74 2.38 12.53
CA PHE A 81 1.36 1.35 11.69
C PHE A 81 0.91 1.53 10.24
N VAL A 82 1.89 1.76 9.36
CA VAL A 82 1.67 1.91 7.92
C VAL A 82 2.10 0.62 7.22
N SER A 83 1.13 -0.22 6.89
CA SER A 83 1.33 -1.41 6.06
C SER A 83 1.45 -0.95 4.60
N ASN A 84 2.68 -0.67 4.17
CA ASN A 84 2.97 -0.13 2.83
C ASN A 84 3.69 -1.14 1.93
N ALA A 85 4.46 -2.07 2.48
CA ALA A 85 5.11 -3.11 1.68
C ALA A 85 4.13 -3.79 0.72
N GLY A 86 4.52 -3.97 -0.52
CA GLY A 86 3.66 -4.54 -1.54
C GLY A 86 4.44 -5.02 -2.76
N VAL A 87 3.90 -6.01 -3.45
CA VAL A 87 4.47 -6.59 -4.67
C VAL A 87 3.43 -6.66 -5.78
N GLY A 88 3.90 -6.55 -7.02
CA GLY A 88 3.14 -6.78 -8.25
C GLY A 88 4.07 -7.40 -9.29
N HIS A 89 3.55 -8.31 -10.10
CA HIS A 89 4.39 -9.12 -10.99
C HIS A 89 4.01 -9.01 -12.47
N GLY A 90 2.82 -8.49 -12.75
CA GLY A 90 2.23 -8.51 -14.07
C GLY A 90 1.89 -9.92 -14.57
N ASP A 91 1.00 -10.01 -15.51
CA ASP A 91 0.74 -11.24 -16.27
C ASP A 91 1.70 -11.26 -17.47
N ALA A 92 2.52 -12.29 -17.60
CA ALA A 92 3.64 -12.34 -18.54
C ALA A 92 3.27 -12.10 -20.03
N ASP A 93 1.99 -12.25 -20.38
CA ASP A 93 1.43 -12.09 -21.71
C ASP A 93 0.05 -11.40 -21.70
N GLY A 94 -0.24 -10.65 -20.63
CA GLY A 94 -1.53 -9.98 -20.45
C GLY A 94 -2.70 -10.93 -20.21
N ASN A 95 -2.43 -12.20 -19.97
CA ASN A 95 -3.43 -13.24 -19.81
C ASN A 95 -3.36 -13.82 -18.38
N ALA A 96 -4.34 -13.45 -17.55
CA ALA A 96 -4.48 -13.93 -16.18
C ALA A 96 -4.52 -15.46 -16.02
N ALA A 97 -4.84 -16.17 -17.10
CA ALA A 97 -4.92 -17.62 -17.17
C ALA A 97 -3.76 -18.25 -17.97
N SER A 98 -2.71 -17.50 -18.29
CA SER A 98 -1.56 -18.02 -19.03
C SER A 98 -0.80 -19.06 -18.22
N LYS A 99 -0.02 -19.88 -18.92
CA LYS A 99 0.83 -20.92 -18.32
C LYS A 99 1.86 -20.35 -17.31
N ARG A 100 2.11 -19.05 -17.36
CA ARG A 100 3.04 -18.35 -16.45
C ARG A 100 2.34 -17.51 -15.40
N GLY A 101 1.07 -17.20 -15.56
CA GLY A 101 0.31 -16.32 -14.66
C GLY A 101 -1.06 -16.83 -14.30
N GLY A 102 -1.48 -17.91 -14.91
CA GLY A 102 -2.74 -18.51 -14.57
C GLY A 102 -2.55 -19.66 -13.60
N MET A 103 -3.51 -20.09 -12.96
CA MET A 103 -3.83 -21.32 -12.24
C MET A 103 -2.76 -22.47 -12.19
N ASN A 104 -1.48 -22.18 -12.50
CA ASN A 104 -0.40 -23.13 -12.30
C ASN A 104 -0.16 -23.25 -10.79
N PRO A 105 -0.31 -24.45 -10.19
CA PRO A 105 -0.04 -24.66 -8.77
C PRO A 105 1.42 -24.37 -8.36
N ILE A 106 2.33 -24.11 -9.31
CA ILE A 106 3.73 -23.71 -9.08
C ILE A 106 3.91 -22.20 -9.29
N ASP A 107 2.85 -21.45 -9.56
CA ASP A 107 2.92 -20.01 -9.75
C ASP A 107 2.84 -19.30 -8.38
N ASP A 108 4.01 -18.99 -7.84
CA ASP A 108 4.18 -18.32 -6.56
C ASP A 108 3.72 -16.85 -6.54
N ARG A 109 3.40 -16.25 -7.71
CA ARG A 109 2.95 -14.84 -7.79
C ARG A 109 1.65 -14.59 -7.04
N TRP A 110 0.69 -15.52 -7.14
CA TRP A 110 -0.55 -15.44 -6.39
C TRP A 110 -0.30 -15.52 -4.88
N GLU A 111 0.57 -16.45 -4.48
CA GLU A 111 0.94 -16.63 -3.08
C GLU A 111 1.70 -15.41 -2.56
N GLN A 112 2.68 -14.89 -3.30
CA GLN A 112 3.44 -13.71 -2.93
C GLN A 112 2.53 -12.47 -2.83
N CYS A 113 1.68 -12.21 -3.85
CA CYS A 113 0.70 -11.13 -3.78
C CYS A 113 -0.23 -11.27 -2.57
N TRP A 114 -0.66 -12.49 -2.26
CA TRP A 114 -1.55 -12.72 -1.14
C TRP A 114 -0.84 -12.51 0.20
N ASN A 115 0.34 -13.09 0.38
CA ASN A 115 1.08 -13.01 1.63
C ASN A 115 1.55 -11.58 1.93
N VAL A 116 2.08 -10.87 0.92
CA VAL A 116 2.62 -9.53 1.11
C VAL A 116 1.51 -8.46 1.09
N ASN A 117 0.59 -8.50 0.11
CA ASN A 117 -0.40 -7.43 -0.05
C ASN A 117 -1.65 -7.59 0.84
N VAL A 118 -1.86 -8.77 1.44
CA VAL A 118 -3.05 -9.05 2.27
C VAL A 118 -2.65 -9.51 3.67
N MET A 119 -1.93 -10.63 3.77
CA MET A 119 -1.65 -11.25 5.07
C MET A 119 -0.77 -10.37 5.95
N ALA A 120 0.16 -9.60 5.38
CA ALA A 120 0.95 -8.63 6.14
C ALA A 120 0.09 -7.60 6.88
N HIS A 121 -1.00 -7.12 6.26
CA HIS A 121 -1.96 -6.24 6.93
C HIS A 121 -2.70 -6.96 8.08
N VAL A 122 -3.05 -8.24 7.85
CA VAL A 122 -3.73 -9.08 8.85
C VAL A 122 -2.82 -9.33 10.05
N TYR A 123 -1.56 -9.68 9.82
CA TYR A 123 -0.56 -9.94 10.88
C TYR A 123 -0.34 -8.71 11.75
N ALA A 124 -0.12 -7.54 11.11
CA ALA A 124 0.03 -6.28 11.84
C ALA A 124 -1.22 -5.93 12.68
N ALA A 125 -2.41 -6.05 12.09
CA ALA A 125 -3.65 -5.78 12.82
C ALA A 125 -3.86 -6.76 13.99
N ARG A 126 -3.61 -8.05 13.78
CA ARG A 126 -3.73 -9.09 14.82
C ARG A 126 -2.82 -8.81 16.02
N ALA A 127 -1.58 -8.39 15.77
CA ALA A 127 -0.63 -8.07 16.81
C ALA A 127 -0.94 -6.75 17.53
N LEU A 128 -1.44 -5.73 16.81
CA LEU A 128 -1.60 -4.38 17.34
C LEU A 128 -2.97 -4.08 17.96
N LEU A 129 -4.06 -4.64 17.39
CA LEU A 129 -5.42 -4.30 17.85
C LEU A 129 -5.64 -4.48 19.34
N PRO A 130 -5.29 -5.64 19.99
CA PRO A 130 -5.48 -5.79 21.41
C PRO A 130 -4.74 -4.72 22.22
N ARG A 131 -3.50 -4.43 21.84
CA ARG A 131 -2.62 -3.46 22.50
C ARG A 131 -3.12 -2.02 22.31
N MET A 132 -3.56 -1.67 21.08
CA MET A 132 -4.10 -0.35 20.78
C MET A 132 -5.43 -0.11 21.48
N ILE A 133 -6.34 -1.09 21.51
CA ILE A 133 -7.63 -0.99 22.20
C ILE A 133 -7.43 -0.82 23.71
N GLU A 134 -6.55 -1.60 24.33
CA GLU A 134 -6.25 -1.52 25.77
C GLU A 134 -5.76 -0.12 26.17
N ARG A 135 -4.95 0.54 25.33
CA ARG A 135 -4.43 1.89 25.59
C ARG A 135 -5.30 3.03 25.04
N GLY A 136 -6.54 2.71 24.59
CA GLY A 136 -7.55 3.69 24.19
C GLY A 136 -7.45 4.17 22.76
N GLY A 137 -6.74 3.46 21.88
CA GLY A 137 -6.74 3.71 20.45
C GLY A 137 -5.38 3.63 19.78
N GLY A 138 -5.42 3.64 18.45
CA GLY A 138 -4.27 3.62 17.54
C GLY A 138 -4.69 3.92 16.11
N TYR A 139 -3.73 3.89 15.19
CA TYR A 139 -3.99 4.15 13.78
C TYR A 139 -3.34 3.09 12.89
N LEU A 140 -4.14 2.50 12.00
CA LEU A 140 -3.67 1.57 10.97
C LEU A 140 -3.88 2.20 9.59
N VAL A 141 -2.83 2.28 8.80
CA VAL A 141 -2.87 2.75 7.41
C VAL A 141 -2.48 1.60 6.49
N ASN A 142 -3.38 1.24 5.59
CA ASN A 142 -3.18 0.16 4.63
C ASN A 142 -2.98 0.75 3.22
N VAL A 143 -1.78 0.60 2.66
CA VAL A 143 -1.50 1.04 1.30
C VAL A 143 -1.95 -0.05 0.31
N ALA A 144 -3.14 0.15 -0.24
CA ALA A 144 -3.70 -0.69 -1.28
C ALA A 144 -3.25 -0.22 -2.69
N SER A 145 -4.18 0.10 -3.55
CA SER A 145 -3.98 0.64 -4.90
C SER A 145 -5.34 1.01 -5.51
N ALA A 146 -5.37 1.88 -6.51
CA ALA A 146 -6.52 2.02 -7.39
C ALA A 146 -6.93 0.68 -8.03
N ALA A 147 -5.97 -0.24 -8.23
CA ALA A 147 -6.25 -1.62 -8.65
C ALA A 147 -7.18 -2.37 -7.69
N GLY A 148 -7.20 -2.00 -6.40
CA GLY A 148 -8.12 -2.54 -5.39
C GLY A 148 -9.55 -2.01 -5.50
N LEU A 149 -9.79 -1.01 -6.33
CA LEU A 149 -11.11 -0.44 -6.61
C LEU A 149 -11.55 -0.69 -8.05
N LEU A 150 -10.60 -0.61 -9.01
CA LEU A 150 -10.87 -0.54 -10.44
C LEU A 150 -10.45 -1.80 -11.21
N SER A 151 -9.51 -2.57 -10.68
CA SER A 151 -8.73 -3.64 -11.31
C SER A 151 -7.61 -3.12 -12.23
N GLN A 152 -6.49 -3.84 -12.20
CA GLN A 152 -5.34 -3.62 -13.06
C GLN A 152 -5.42 -4.54 -14.27
N ILE A 153 -5.31 -3.98 -15.48
CA ILE A 153 -5.14 -4.80 -16.69
C ILE A 153 -3.75 -5.43 -16.65
N GLY A 154 -3.68 -6.75 -16.85
CA GLY A 154 -2.42 -7.47 -16.93
C GLY A 154 -1.79 -7.82 -15.58
N ASP A 155 -2.54 -7.74 -14.46
CA ASP A 155 -2.10 -8.29 -13.18
C ASP A 155 -3.30 -8.69 -12.30
N ALA A 156 -3.78 -9.90 -12.53
CA ALA A 156 -4.97 -10.40 -11.83
C ALA A 156 -4.69 -10.69 -10.34
N ALA A 157 -3.51 -11.25 -10.00
CA ALA A 157 -3.12 -11.55 -8.64
C ALA A 157 -2.99 -10.27 -7.80
N TYR A 158 -2.36 -9.25 -8.37
CA TYR A 158 -2.27 -7.92 -7.75
C TYR A 158 -3.65 -7.31 -7.53
N SER A 159 -4.50 -7.28 -8.58
CA SER A 159 -5.85 -6.73 -8.49
C SER A 159 -6.68 -7.42 -7.40
N ALA A 160 -6.66 -8.76 -7.35
CA ALA A 160 -7.40 -9.52 -6.36
C ALA A 160 -6.89 -9.23 -4.93
N SER A 161 -5.56 -9.24 -4.73
CA SER A 161 -4.96 -8.95 -3.43
C SER A 161 -5.24 -7.52 -2.95
N LYS A 162 -5.17 -6.53 -3.85
CA LYS A 162 -5.47 -5.14 -3.50
C LYS A 162 -6.95 -4.88 -3.21
N HIS A 163 -7.89 -5.59 -3.88
CA HIS A 163 -9.30 -5.58 -3.48
C HIS A 163 -9.49 -6.17 -2.08
N ALA A 164 -8.81 -7.29 -1.78
CA ALA A 164 -8.86 -7.88 -0.43
C ALA A 164 -8.30 -6.94 0.64
N ALA A 165 -7.22 -6.22 0.36
CA ALA A 165 -6.66 -5.22 1.28
C ALA A 165 -7.64 -4.07 1.57
N VAL A 166 -8.38 -3.58 0.55
CA VAL A 166 -9.43 -2.56 0.75
C VAL A 166 -10.55 -3.12 1.64
N ALA A 167 -11.07 -4.30 1.31
CA ALA A 167 -12.15 -4.92 2.08
C ALA A 167 -11.73 -5.21 3.54
N PHE A 168 -10.47 -5.60 3.76
CA PHE A 168 -9.93 -5.81 5.10
C PHE A 168 -9.86 -4.49 5.89
N ALA A 169 -9.40 -3.40 5.27
CA ALA A 169 -9.37 -2.08 5.90
C ALA A 169 -10.78 -1.59 6.27
N GLU A 170 -11.78 -1.80 5.39
CA GLU A 170 -13.19 -1.50 5.68
C GLU A 170 -13.70 -2.29 6.89
N SER A 171 -13.42 -3.60 6.92
CA SER A 171 -13.80 -4.47 8.04
C SER A 171 -13.20 -3.99 9.36
N LEU A 172 -11.92 -3.59 9.36
CA LEU A 172 -11.26 -3.04 10.55
C LEU A 172 -11.92 -1.73 11.03
N ALA A 173 -12.19 -0.81 10.10
CA ALA A 173 -12.80 0.48 10.41
C ALA A 173 -14.21 0.32 10.99
N ILE A 174 -15.02 -0.57 10.39
CA ILE A 174 -16.38 -0.87 10.84
C ILE A 174 -16.38 -1.54 12.21
N THR A 175 -15.50 -2.52 12.42
CA THR A 175 -15.53 -3.35 13.64
C THR A 175 -14.91 -2.65 14.84
N HIS A 176 -13.85 -1.86 14.65
CA HIS A 176 -13.03 -1.36 15.74
C HIS A 176 -13.05 0.18 15.87
N GLY A 177 -13.79 0.89 15.03
CA GLY A 177 -13.86 2.36 15.07
C GLY A 177 -14.34 2.89 16.41
N GLU A 178 -15.37 2.28 17.01
CA GLU A 178 -15.90 2.69 18.32
C GLU A 178 -14.95 2.34 19.49
N GLN A 179 -13.96 1.48 19.25
CA GLN A 179 -12.92 1.14 20.22
C GLN A 179 -11.69 2.08 20.13
N GLY A 180 -11.80 3.18 19.39
CA GLY A 180 -10.74 4.17 19.24
C GLY A 180 -9.70 3.84 18.16
N ILE A 181 -9.94 2.82 17.35
CA ILE A 181 -9.05 2.45 16.24
C ILE A 181 -9.40 3.28 15.01
N ARG A 182 -8.45 4.08 14.54
CA ARG A 182 -8.55 4.75 13.25
C ARG A 182 -7.97 3.87 12.16
N VAL A 183 -8.61 3.88 11.00
CA VAL A 183 -8.12 3.14 9.83
C VAL A 183 -8.20 4.03 8.61
N SER A 184 -7.15 4.03 7.80
CA SER A 184 -7.20 4.60 6.45
C SER A 184 -6.71 3.56 5.44
N VAL A 185 -7.33 3.57 4.26
CA VAL A 185 -6.87 2.84 3.08
C VAL A 185 -6.43 3.82 2.01
N VAL A 186 -5.25 3.61 1.46
CA VAL A 186 -4.66 4.47 0.42
C VAL A 186 -4.72 3.75 -0.91
N CYS A 187 -5.30 4.38 -1.92
CA CYS A 187 -5.49 3.78 -3.24
C CYS A 187 -4.87 4.65 -4.35
N PRO A 188 -3.53 4.69 -4.48
CA PRO A 188 -2.85 5.42 -5.54
C PRO A 188 -2.97 4.71 -6.88
N GLN A 189 -2.88 5.46 -7.98
CA GLN A 189 -2.59 4.95 -9.32
C GLN A 189 -1.07 4.90 -9.54
N ALA A 190 -0.58 5.36 -10.70
CA ALA A 190 0.83 5.34 -11.03
C ALA A 190 1.64 6.28 -10.13
N VAL A 191 2.64 5.73 -9.45
CA VAL A 191 3.59 6.46 -8.63
C VAL A 191 5.00 6.09 -9.07
N ALA A 192 5.88 7.08 -9.20
CA ALA A 192 7.26 6.89 -9.62
C ALA A 192 8.04 6.05 -8.60
N THR A 193 8.04 4.75 -8.80
CA THR A 193 8.66 3.77 -7.91
C THR A 193 9.27 2.63 -8.72
N ARG A 194 10.14 1.85 -8.09
CA ARG A 194 10.72 0.64 -8.69
C ARG A 194 9.68 -0.37 -9.17
N MET A 195 8.49 -0.38 -8.57
CA MET A 195 7.38 -1.25 -9.01
C MET A 195 6.94 -1.01 -10.46
N ILE A 196 7.10 0.22 -10.96
CA ILE A 196 6.85 0.58 -12.37
C ILE A 196 8.13 0.86 -13.15
N GLY A 197 9.29 0.45 -12.63
CA GLY A 197 10.58 0.56 -13.30
C GLY A 197 11.25 1.93 -13.17
N ILE A 198 10.83 2.77 -12.22
CA ILE A 198 11.45 4.07 -11.94
C ILE A 198 12.25 3.95 -10.65
N GLU A 199 13.57 4.20 -10.74
CA GLU A 199 14.45 4.20 -9.57
C GLU A 199 14.13 5.37 -8.63
N ASP A 200 14.47 5.18 -7.34
CA ASP A 200 14.31 6.22 -6.34
C ASP A 200 15.14 7.46 -6.72
N ASP A 201 14.57 8.64 -6.50
CA ASP A 201 15.18 9.94 -6.82
C ASP A 201 15.42 10.20 -8.33
N ALA A 202 14.88 9.35 -9.24
CA ALA A 202 14.93 9.61 -10.68
C ALA A 202 14.07 10.81 -11.07
N GLU A 203 14.57 11.62 -12.01
CA GLU A 203 13.75 12.69 -12.61
C GLU A 203 12.62 12.07 -13.43
N LEU A 204 11.39 12.54 -13.20
CA LEU A 204 10.23 12.12 -13.99
C LEU A 204 10.37 12.70 -15.40
N THR A 205 10.56 11.83 -16.38
CA THR A 205 10.51 12.19 -17.80
C THR A 205 9.14 11.87 -18.38
N ASP A 206 8.68 12.67 -19.35
CA ASP A 206 7.41 12.47 -20.07
C ASP A 206 7.42 11.20 -20.94
N GLY A 207 7.63 10.05 -20.31
CA GLY A 207 7.64 8.73 -20.97
C GLY A 207 6.48 7.89 -20.49
N GLY A 208 5.59 7.45 -21.39
CA GLY A 208 4.44 6.64 -21.06
C GLY A 208 4.82 5.28 -20.46
N PHE A 209 4.16 4.91 -19.37
CA PHE A 209 4.37 3.67 -18.62
C PHE A 209 3.21 2.68 -18.81
N GLY A 210 2.95 2.31 -20.07
CA GLY A 210 2.07 1.17 -20.39
C GLY A 210 0.59 1.34 -20.00
N GLY A 211 0.04 2.57 -20.06
CA GLY A 211 -1.37 2.84 -19.80
C GLY A 211 -1.78 2.91 -18.32
N ASN A 212 -0.81 2.81 -17.41
CA ASN A 212 -1.05 3.03 -15.98
C ASN A 212 -0.98 4.52 -15.60
N ASP A 213 -0.57 5.36 -16.53
CA ASP A 213 -0.27 6.79 -16.39
C ASP A 213 -1.34 7.71 -17.02
N VAL A 214 -2.54 7.20 -17.26
CA VAL A 214 -3.63 7.95 -17.90
C VAL A 214 -3.94 9.29 -17.21
N ASP A 215 -3.80 9.33 -15.89
CA ASP A 215 -4.03 10.52 -15.06
C ASP A 215 -2.72 11.14 -14.53
N GLY A 216 -1.58 10.77 -15.13
CA GLY A 216 -0.25 11.19 -14.74
C GLY A 216 0.40 10.29 -13.70
N ILE A 217 1.70 10.53 -13.48
CA ILE A 217 2.52 9.82 -12.50
C ILE A 217 2.83 10.79 -11.37
N LEU A 218 2.43 10.45 -10.14
CA LEU A 218 2.80 11.22 -8.96
C LEU A 218 4.18 10.79 -8.45
N SER A 219 4.90 11.73 -7.85
CA SER A 219 6.09 11.41 -7.08
C SER A 219 5.71 10.72 -5.76
N PRO A 220 6.61 9.90 -5.18
CA PRO A 220 6.41 9.33 -3.85
C PRO A 220 6.15 10.39 -2.76
N ASP A 221 6.80 11.56 -2.84
CA ASP A 221 6.63 12.66 -1.89
C ASP A 221 5.23 13.29 -1.97
N GLU A 222 4.67 13.46 -3.17
CA GLU A 222 3.30 13.93 -3.32
C GLU A 222 2.31 12.94 -2.69
N VAL A 223 2.50 11.64 -2.96
CA VAL A 223 1.65 10.59 -2.37
C VAL A 223 1.77 10.57 -0.84
N ALA A 224 2.98 10.69 -0.28
CA ALA A 224 3.18 10.78 1.16
C ALA A 224 2.46 11.98 1.78
N ASN A 225 2.46 13.15 1.10
CA ASN A 225 1.70 14.31 1.53
C ASN A 225 0.20 14.04 1.55
N TYR A 226 -0.37 13.48 0.47
CA TYR A 226 -1.79 13.07 0.44
C TYR A 226 -2.16 12.13 1.58
N ILE A 227 -1.26 11.16 1.91
CA ILE A 227 -1.48 10.21 3.00
C ILE A 227 -1.55 10.93 4.35
N VAL A 228 -0.54 11.74 4.68
CA VAL A 228 -0.46 12.39 5.99
C VAL A 228 -1.56 13.45 6.15
N ASP A 229 -1.89 14.18 5.11
CA ASP A 229 -2.99 15.14 5.12
C ASP A 229 -4.35 14.43 5.31
N GLY A 230 -4.59 13.33 4.56
CA GLY A 230 -5.78 12.51 4.73
C GLY A 230 -5.90 11.88 6.11
N MET A 231 -4.78 11.43 6.70
CA MET A 231 -4.74 10.95 8.08
C MET A 231 -5.11 12.06 9.08
N THR A 232 -4.61 13.27 8.86
CA THR A 232 -4.89 14.43 9.73
C THR A 232 -6.36 14.82 9.68
N GLU A 233 -6.97 14.74 8.51
CA GLU A 233 -8.39 14.98 8.30
C GLU A 233 -9.29 13.80 8.76
N GLY A 234 -8.69 12.65 9.11
CA GLY A 234 -9.44 11.46 9.52
C GLY A 234 -10.16 10.75 8.38
N ARG A 235 -9.69 10.90 7.14
CA ARG A 235 -10.29 10.22 5.99
C ARG A 235 -10.03 8.72 6.04
N PHE A 236 -11.07 7.92 5.82
CA PHE A 236 -10.92 6.49 5.64
C PHE A 236 -10.26 6.16 4.30
N MET A 237 -10.82 6.66 3.18
CA MET A 237 -10.30 6.42 1.84
C MET A 237 -9.48 7.62 1.36
N ILE A 238 -8.20 7.40 1.11
CA ILE A 238 -7.26 8.41 0.64
C ILE A 238 -6.92 8.09 -0.82
N LEU A 239 -7.27 9.00 -1.71
CA LEU A 239 -7.07 8.89 -3.15
C LEU A 239 -6.10 9.96 -3.62
N PRO A 240 -4.80 9.65 -3.77
CA PRO A 240 -3.81 10.60 -4.28
C PRO A 240 -4.14 11.10 -5.69
N HIS A 241 -4.75 10.24 -6.52
CA HIS A 241 -5.30 10.61 -7.83
C HIS A 241 -6.82 10.76 -7.68
N PRO A 242 -7.36 11.99 -7.68
CA PRO A 242 -8.79 12.23 -7.41
C PRO A 242 -9.72 11.65 -8.47
N GLU A 243 -9.23 11.41 -9.69
CA GLU A 243 -9.95 10.78 -10.80
C GLU A 243 -10.45 9.37 -10.44
N VAL A 244 -9.72 8.66 -9.58
CA VAL A 244 -10.10 7.32 -9.09
C VAL A 244 -11.48 7.32 -8.47
N ALA A 245 -11.87 8.37 -7.73
CA ALA A 245 -13.21 8.49 -7.17
C ALA A 245 -14.30 8.47 -8.26
N THR A 246 -14.06 9.19 -9.35
CA THR A 246 -14.98 9.24 -10.50
C THR A 246 -15.08 7.89 -11.19
N TYR A 247 -13.96 7.21 -11.38
CA TYR A 247 -13.93 5.89 -12.02
C TYR A 247 -14.61 4.83 -11.15
N PHE A 248 -14.36 4.85 -9.86
CA PHE A 248 -14.98 3.95 -8.90
C PHE A 248 -16.52 4.13 -8.86
N GLN A 249 -16.96 5.38 -8.87
CA GLN A 249 -18.40 5.68 -8.96
C GLN A 249 -19.01 5.18 -10.27
N ARG A 250 -18.34 5.35 -11.41
CA ARG A 250 -18.79 4.83 -12.70
C ARG A 250 -18.87 3.30 -12.70
N LYS A 251 -17.87 2.63 -12.14
CA LYS A 251 -17.86 1.17 -11.98
C LYS A 251 -19.04 0.71 -11.13
N ALA A 252 -19.32 1.36 -10.00
CA ALA A 252 -20.41 1.00 -9.11
C ALA A 252 -21.79 1.24 -9.72
N SER A 253 -21.95 2.27 -10.56
CA SER A 253 -23.23 2.61 -11.16
C SER A 253 -23.67 1.66 -12.31
N ASP A 254 -22.72 1.10 -13.06
CA ASP A 254 -22.99 0.18 -14.18
C ASP A 254 -21.77 -0.71 -14.45
N HIS A 255 -21.78 -1.89 -13.82
CA HIS A 255 -20.65 -2.83 -13.89
C HIS A 255 -20.44 -3.40 -15.29
N ASP A 256 -21.51 -3.71 -16.02
CA ASP A 256 -21.41 -4.29 -17.36
C ASP A 256 -20.82 -3.29 -18.35
N ARG A 257 -21.28 -2.04 -18.27
CA ARG A 257 -20.73 -0.94 -19.06
C ARG A 257 -19.26 -0.69 -18.72
N TRP A 258 -18.89 -0.77 -17.42
CA TRP A 258 -17.51 -0.65 -16.98
C TRP A 258 -16.63 -1.75 -17.58
N ILE A 259 -17.03 -3.02 -17.47
CA ILE A 259 -16.29 -4.15 -18.04
C ILE A 259 -16.12 -4.02 -19.56
N ALA A 260 -17.18 -3.65 -20.29
CA ALA A 260 -17.08 -3.40 -21.73
C ALA A 260 -16.10 -2.25 -22.07
N GLY A 261 -16.03 -1.22 -21.21
CA GLY A 261 -15.06 -0.12 -21.32
C GLY A 261 -13.63 -0.61 -21.13
N MET A 262 -13.38 -1.38 -20.07
CA MET A 262 -12.06 -1.94 -19.76
C MET A 262 -11.58 -2.94 -20.83
N GLN A 263 -12.49 -3.71 -21.44
CA GLN A 263 -12.15 -4.58 -22.57
C GLN A 263 -11.68 -3.78 -23.79
N ARG A 264 -12.32 -2.65 -24.11
CA ARG A 264 -11.85 -1.75 -25.19
C ARG A 264 -10.49 -1.17 -24.85
N PHE A 265 -10.32 -0.66 -23.62
CA PHE A 265 -9.06 -0.10 -23.16
C PHE A 265 -7.93 -1.13 -23.21
N ARG A 266 -8.18 -2.37 -22.79
CA ARG A 266 -7.20 -3.46 -22.94
C ARG A 266 -6.77 -3.66 -24.39
N ARG A 267 -7.73 -3.71 -25.37
CA ARG A 267 -7.38 -3.85 -26.79
C ARG A 267 -6.50 -2.71 -27.29
N GLN A 268 -6.80 -1.47 -26.90
CA GLN A 268 -5.98 -0.31 -27.24
C GLN A 268 -4.54 -0.45 -26.70
N LEU A 269 -4.39 -0.85 -25.45
CA LEU A 269 -3.07 -1.07 -24.83
C LEU A 269 -2.27 -2.18 -25.51
N MET A 270 -2.96 -3.24 -26.02
CA MET A 270 -2.32 -4.36 -26.69
C MET A 270 -2.10 -4.13 -28.19
N GLY A 271 -2.53 -2.98 -28.73
CA GLY A 271 -2.45 -2.71 -30.16
C GLY A 271 -3.34 -3.63 -31.02
N GLU A 272 -4.41 -4.16 -30.41
CA GLU A 272 -5.35 -5.08 -31.05
C GLU A 272 -6.48 -4.35 -31.83
N ASP A 273 -6.54 -3.02 -31.77
CA ASP A 273 -7.46 -2.18 -32.52
C ASP A 273 -6.87 -1.92 -33.92
N GLY A 274 -6.97 -2.88 -34.83
CA GLY A 274 -6.59 -2.84 -36.24
C GLY A 274 -7.74 -3.20 -37.16
#